data_55673ad635eb3a5b29dc2e163825aa0f
#
_entry.id   55673ad635eb3a5b29dc2e163825aa0f
#
_cell.length_a   1.000
_cell.length_b   1.000
_cell.length_c   1.000
_cell.angle_alpha   90.00
_cell.angle_beta   90.00
_cell.angle_gamma   90.00
#
_symmetry.space_group_name_H-M   'P 1'
#
loop_
_entity.id
_entity.type
_entity.pdbx_description
1 polymer ?
#
loop_
_entity_poly.entity_id
_entity_poly.type
_entity_poly.pdbx_seq_one_letter_code
_entity_poly.pdbx_strand_id
1 'polypeptide(L)'
;LLYQELGPALHYLHDPTEGGLATGLHELATACGTGLRVQQRAITVYPETEAVCRALGLDPLGLIASGALLAIVAPEAVDRGLAVLAAAGISATQLGWLETDPDCRVLITEQGERPLPTFAVDEVARLFAEGGCS
;
A
#
# COMPACT_ATOMS: atom_id res chain seq x y z
N LEU A 1 14.65 -9.15 10.13
CA LEU A 1 14.93 -9.88 8.90
C LEU A 1 15.43 -8.96 7.78
N LEU A 2 14.57 -8.12 7.20
CA LEU A 2 14.98 -7.20 6.12
C LEU A 2 16.14 -6.29 6.51
N TYR A 3 16.10 -5.71 7.69
CA TYR A 3 17.14 -4.82 8.17
C TYR A 3 18.51 -5.53 8.24
N GLN A 4 18.53 -6.76 8.71
CA GLN A 4 19.77 -7.55 8.82
C GLN A 4 20.34 -7.91 7.45
N GLU A 5 19.46 -8.21 6.49
CA GLU A 5 19.85 -8.70 5.16
C GLU A 5 20.14 -7.58 4.17
N LEU A 6 19.43 -6.48 4.24
CA LEU A 6 19.57 -5.37 3.31
C LEU A 6 20.39 -4.21 3.84
N GLY A 7 20.50 -4.06 5.17
CA GLY A 7 21.26 -2.99 5.78
C GLY A 7 20.90 -1.61 5.23
N PRO A 8 21.90 -0.84 4.74
CA PRO A 8 21.67 0.52 4.21
C PRO A 8 20.78 0.59 2.97
N ALA A 9 20.58 -0.52 2.27
CA ALA A 9 19.70 -0.58 1.11
C ALA A 9 18.21 -0.58 1.50
N LEU A 10 17.89 -0.82 2.76
CA LEU A 10 16.54 -0.62 3.32
C LEU A 10 16.44 0.82 3.82
N HIS A 11 15.66 1.64 3.11
CA HIS A 11 15.60 3.08 3.38
C HIS A 11 14.51 3.45 4.38
N TYR A 12 13.36 2.77 4.32
CA TYR A 12 12.22 3.11 5.17
C TYR A 12 11.28 1.93 5.34
N LEU A 13 10.66 1.84 6.50
CA LEU A 13 9.57 0.89 6.79
C LEU A 13 8.36 1.68 7.31
N HIS A 14 7.18 1.32 6.85
CA HIS A 14 5.93 1.91 7.27
C HIS A 14 4.86 0.84 7.46
N ASP A 15 4.13 0.96 8.54
CA ASP A 15 3.05 0.05 8.94
C ASP A 15 1.72 0.75 8.65
N PRO A 16 1.05 0.46 7.53
CA PRO A 16 -0.25 1.05 7.23
C PRO A 16 -1.30 0.51 8.18
N THR A 17 -2.19 1.38 8.64
CA THR A 17 -3.26 1.06 9.58
C THR A 17 -4.61 1.59 9.08
N GLU A 18 -5.23 2.51 9.80
CA GLU A 18 -6.50 3.11 9.40
C GLU A 18 -6.36 3.91 8.09
N GLY A 19 -7.41 3.89 7.28
CA GLY A 19 -7.39 4.46 5.94
C GLY A 19 -6.72 3.57 4.90
N GLY A 20 -6.29 2.39 5.32
CA GLY A 20 -5.80 1.33 4.46
C GLY A 20 -4.46 1.57 3.80
N LEU A 21 -4.21 0.80 2.75
CA LEU A 21 -2.97 0.86 1.98
C LEU A 21 -2.78 2.24 1.33
N ALA A 22 -3.85 2.84 0.79
CA ALA A 22 -3.75 4.13 0.12
C ALA A 22 -3.25 5.22 1.07
N THR A 23 -3.81 5.31 2.27
CA THR A 23 -3.36 6.27 3.30
C THR A 23 -1.92 5.99 3.70
N GLY A 24 -1.55 4.73 3.92
CA GLY A 24 -0.17 4.34 4.22
C GLY A 24 0.82 4.76 3.15
N LEU A 25 0.45 4.63 1.88
CA LEU A 25 1.28 5.07 0.75
C LEU A 25 1.44 6.60 0.71
N HIS A 26 0.36 7.36 0.97
CA HIS A 26 0.44 8.81 1.09
C HIS A 26 1.36 9.25 2.24
N GLU A 27 1.21 8.63 3.39
CA GLU A 27 2.05 8.91 4.57
C GLU A 27 3.53 8.62 4.31
N LEU A 28 3.81 7.47 3.68
CA LEU A 28 5.16 7.07 3.32
C LEU A 28 5.81 8.07 2.35
N ALA A 29 5.10 8.48 1.31
CA ALA A 29 5.60 9.48 0.35
C ALA A 29 5.84 10.83 1.03
N THR A 30 4.94 11.25 1.92
CA THR A 30 5.08 12.50 2.68
C THR A 30 6.30 12.44 3.61
N ALA A 31 6.49 11.35 4.35
CA ALA A 31 7.63 11.16 5.24
C ALA A 31 8.97 11.21 4.50
N CYS A 32 9.01 10.69 3.27
CA CYS A 32 10.21 10.67 2.44
C CYS A 32 10.40 11.95 1.60
N GLY A 33 9.42 12.85 1.56
CA GLY A 33 9.47 14.04 0.72
C GLY A 33 9.46 13.75 -0.77
N THR A 34 8.83 12.64 -1.18
CA THR A 34 8.81 12.13 -2.55
C THR A 34 7.37 11.95 -3.04
N GLY A 35 7.22 11.79 -4.35
CA GLY A 35 6.04 11.22 -4.96
C GLY A 35 6.16 9.70 -5.10
N LEU A 36 5.13 9.07 -5.67
CA LEU A 36 5.17 7.64 -5.95
C LEU A 36 4.23 7.28 -7.10
N ARG A 37 4.57 6.17 -7.77
CA ARG A 37 3.72 5.50 -8.74
C ARG A 37 3.52 4.06 -8.30
N VAL A 38 2.28 3.64 -8.20
CA VAL A 38 1.88 2.32 -7.70
C VAL A 38 1.10 1.58 -8.77
N GLN A 39 1.45 0.35 -9.02
CA GLN A 39 0.74 -0.52 -9.96
C GLN A 39 -0.38 -1.26 -9.24
N GLN A 40 -1.62 -0.97 -9.58
CA GLN A 40 -2.79 -1.61 -8.96
C GLN A 40 -2.73 -3.15 -9.06
N ARG A 41 -2.27 -3.67 -10.19
CA ARG A 41 -2.14 -5.12 -10.40
C ARG A 41 -1.16 -5.81 -9.46
N ALA A 42 -0.22 -5.07 -8.88
CA ALA A 42 0.76 -5.60 -7.92
C ALA A 42 0.23 -5.65 -6.49
N ILE A 43 -0.91 -5.03 -6.22
CA ILE A 43 -1.57 -5.03 -4.92
C ILE A 43 -2.39 -6.30 -4.80
N THR A 44 -2.04 -7.15 -3.83
CA THR A 44 -2.79 -8.37 -3.56
C THR A 44 -3.99 -8.04 -2.68
N VAL A 45 -5.19 -8.29 -3.21
CA VAL A 45 -6.44 -8.24 -2.45
C VAL A 45 -6.99 -9.66 -2.40
N TYR A 46 -7.31 -10.16 -1.21
CA TYR A 46 -7.90 -11.49 -1.08
C TYR A 46 -9.27 -11.54 -1.75
N PRO A 47 -9.63 -12.66 -2.42
CA PRO A 47 -10.94 -12.79 -3.09
C PRO A 47 -12.11 -12.53 -2.17
N GLU A 48 -12.02 -12.95 -0.90
CA GLU A 48 -13.04 -12.73 0.12
C GLU A 48 -13.21 -11.24 0.42
N THR A 49 -12.10 -10.51 0.55
CA THR A 49 -12.10 -9.05 0.77
C THR A 49 -12.71 -8.34 -0.43
N GLU A 50 -12.33 -8.74 -1.63
CA GLU A 50 -12.88 -8.15 -2.85
C GLU A 50 -14.39 -8.36 -2.97
N ALA A 51 -14.87 -9.57 -2.65
CA ALA A 51 -16.29 -9.89 -2.68
C ALA A 51 -17.08 -9.06 -1.66
N VAL A 52 -16.59 -8.93 -0.44
CA VAL A 52 -17.22 -8.12 0.61
C VAL A 52 -17.23 -6.64 0.23
N CYS A 53 -16.12 -6.12 -0.26
CA CYS A 53 -16.02 -4.73 -0.69
C CYS A 53 -17.00 -4.42 -1.84
N ARG A 54 -17.10 -5.31 -2.81
CA ARG A 54 -18.03 -5.17 -3.91
C ARG A 54 -19.49 -5.16 -3.43
N ALA A 55 -19.83 -6.06 -2.51
CA ALA A 55 -21.18 -6.16 -1.97
C ALA A 55 -21.58 -4.93 -1.14
N LEU A 56 -20.63 -4.31 -0.45
CA LEU A 56 -20.88 -3.18 0.47
C LEU A 56 -20.52 -1.81 -0.12
N GLY A 57 -20.05 -1.77 -1.36
CA GLY A 57 -19.63 -0.51 -2.00
C GLY A 57 -18.40 0.13 -1.36
N LEU A 58 -17.45 -0.69 -0.89
CA LEU A 58 -16.21 -0.25 -0.25
C LEU A 58 -15.04 -0.36 -1.22
N ASP A 59 -14.03 0.50 -1.03
CA ASP A 59 -12.75 0.40 -1.73
C ASP A 59 -11.74 -0.36 -0.86
N PRO A 60 -11.20 -1.50 -1.34
CA PRO A 60 -10.21 -2.26 -0.58
C PRO A 60 -8.98 -1.45 -0.19
N LEU A 61 -8.61 -0.45 -0.97
CA LEU A 61 -7.44 0.41 -0.70
C LEU A 61 -7.63 1.32 0.50
N GLY A 62 -8.87 1.56 0.92
CA GLY A 62 -9.22 2.37 2.07
C GLY A 62 -9.59 1.57 3.32
N LEU A 63 -9.58 0.23 3.25
CA LEU A 63 -9.82 -0.64 4.39
C LEU A 63 -8.58 -0.73 5.27
N ILE A 64 -8.79 -0.79 6.58
CA ILE A 64 -7.72 -1.00 7.55
C ILE A 64 -6.77 -2.12 7.10
N ALA A 65 -5.48 -1.84 7.13
CA ALA A 65 -4.44 -2.71 6.61
C ALA A 65 -3.46 -3.19 7.69
N SER A 66 -3.94 -3.34 8.91
CA SER A 66 -3.14 -3.87 10.03
C SER A 66 -2.53 -5.23 9.69
N GLY A 67 -1.24 -5.37 9.94
CA GLY A 67 -0.47 -6.58 9.58
C GLY A 67 0.22 -6.52 8.24
N ALA A 68 -0.02 -5.49 7.43
CA ALA A 68 0.77 -5.19 6.24
C ALA A 68 2.02 -4.37 6.61
N LEU A 69 3.02 -4.42 5.75
CA LEU A 69 4.24 -3.63 5.89
C LEU A 69 4.64 -3.07 4.54
N LEU A 70 4.89 -1.79 4.49
CA LEU A 70 5.48 -1.10 3.33
C LEU A 70 6.97 -0.90 3.57
N ALA A 71 7.77 -1.18 2.56
CA ALA A 71 9.21 -0.99 2.61
C ALA A 71 9.70 -0.21 1.39
N ILE A 72 10.60 0.75 1.63
CA ILE A 72 11.35 1.40 0.56
C ILE A 72 12.74 0.78 0.55
N VAL A 73 13.11 0.26 -0.61
CA VAL A 73 14.35 -0.47 -0.81
C VAL A 73 15.08 0.12 -2.02
N ALA A 74 16.40 0.19 -1.94
CA ALA A 74 17.22 0.60 -3.08
C ALA A 74 16.94 -0.30 -4.29
N PRO A 75 16.86 0.24 -5.52
CA PRO A 75 16.46 -0.53 -6.71
C PRO A 75 17.28 -1.81 -6.91
N GLU A 76 18.57 -1.75 -6.68
CA GLU A 76 19.49 -2.89 -6.83
C GLU A 76 19.29 -4.00 -5.77
N ALA A 77 18.58 -3.70 -4.69
CA ALA A 77 18.34 -4.64 -3.58
C ALA A 77 16.90 -5.22 -3.56
N VAL A 78 16.06 -4.84 -4.50
CA VAL A 78 14.65 -5.27 -4.54
C VAL A 78 14.55 -6.80 -4.66
N ASP A 79 15.24 -7.39 -5.64
CA ASP A 79 15.17 -8.84 -5.85
C ASP A 79 15.70 -9.62 -4.65
N ARG A 80 16.75 -9.12 -4.02
CA ARG A 80 17.29 -9.73 -2.79
C ARG A 80 16.29 -9.63 -1.64
N GLY A 81 15.64 -8.49 -1.46
CA GLY A 81 14.61 -8.31 -0.45
C GLY A 81 13.43 -9.25 -0.63
N LEU A 82 12.94 -9.38 -1.86
CA LEU A 82 11.86 -10.31 -2.19
C LEU A 82 12.26 -11.76 -1.94
N ALA A 83 13.50 -12.15 -2.31
CA ALA A 83 14.01 -13.50 -2.08
C ALA A 83 14.12 -13.82 -0.58
N VAL A 84 14.60 -12.89 0.23
CA VAL A 84 14.71 -13.04 1.70
C VAL A 84 13.34 -13.26 2.32
N LEU A 85 12.34 -12.49 1.93
CA LEU A 85 10.97 -12.62 2.43
C LEU A 85 10.34 -13.94 1.99
N ALA A 86 10.51 -14.33 0.73
CA ALA A 86 10.02 -15.60 0.19
C ALA A 86 10.62 -16.80 0.95
N ALA A 87 11.92 -16.76 1.25
CA ALA A 87 12.59 -17.81 2.02
C ALA A 87 12.07 -17.92 3.45
N ALA A 88 11.56 -16.82 4.02
CA ALA A 88 10.91 -16.78 5.33
C ALA A 88 9.41 -17.12 5.29
N GLY A 89 8.86 -17.45 4.11
CA GLY A 89 7.43 -17.73 3.95
C GLY A 89 6.54 -16.49 3.97
N ILE A 90 7.12 -15.30 3.75
CA ILE A 90 6.39 -14.04 3.75
C ILE A 90 6.13 -13.63 2.30
N SER A 91 4.84 -13.49 1.96
CA SER A 91 4.43 -13.01 0.64
C SER A 91 4.71 -11.53 0.50
N ALA A 92 5.41 -11.14 -0.56
CA ALA A 92 5.75 -9.74 -0.84
C ALA A 92 5.79 -9.49 -2.34
N THR A 93 5.46 -8.27 -2.74
CA THR A 93 5.52 -7.81 -4.13
C THR A 93 6.09 -6.41 -4.20
N GLN A 94 6.73 -6.09 -5.31
CA GLN A 94 7.10 -4.71 -5.63
C GLN A 94 5.85 -3.99 -6.14
N LEU A 95 5.36 -3.02 -5.38
CA LEU A 95 4.16 -2.26 -5.73
C LEU A 95 4.42 -1.18 -6.79
N GLY A 96 5.62 -0.62 -6.83
CA GLY A 96 5.94 0.51 -7.70
C GLY A 96 7.26 1.14 -7.32
N TRP A 97 7.35 2.44 -7.52
CA TRP A 97 8.59 3.20 -7.27
C TRP A 97 8.29 4.63 -6.80
N LEU A 98 9.32 5.25 -6.21
CA LEU A 98 9.26 6.63 -5.80
C LEU A 98 9.55 7.57 -6.98
N GLU A 99 8.97 8.76 -6.91
CA GLU A 99 9.18 9.85 -7.87
C GLU A 99 9.82 11.04 -7.16
N THR A 100 10.62 11.82 -7.91
CA THR A 100 11.24 13.02 -7.36
C THR A 100 10.25 14.14 -7.07
N ASP A 101 9.18 14.25 -7.87
CA ASP A 101 8.10 15.22 -7.66
C ASP A 101 7.19 14.75 -6.52
N PRO A 102 7.18 15.43 -5.36
CA PRO A 102 6.35 15.03 -4.22
C PRO A 102 4.84 15.11 -4.47
N ASP A 103 4.41 15.84 -5.48
CA ASP A 103 3.00 15.96 -5.86
C ASP A 103 2.56 14.82 -6.79
N CYS A 104 3.49 14.06 -7.34
CA CYS A 104 3.20 12.89 -8.15
C CYS A 104 2.74 11.73 -7.27
N ARG A 105 1.44 11.47 -7.23
CA ARG A 105 0.85 10.36 -6.47
C ARG A 105 -0.16 9.64 -7.33
N VAL A 106 0.32 8.62 -8.02
CA VAL A 106 -0.38 7.98 -9.14
C VAL A 106 -0.61 6.51 -8.88
N LEU A 107 -1.82 6.07 -9.16
CA LEU A 107 -2.20 4.67 -9.27
C LEU A 107 -2.30 4.29 -10.75
N ILE A 108 -1.50 3.34 -11.18
CA ILE A 108 -1.49 2.83 -12.54
C ILE A 108 -2.49 1.67 -12.61
N THR A 109 -3.53 1.83 -13.42
CA THR A 109 -4.59 0.84 -13.59
C THR A 109 -4.59 0.29 -15.02
N GLU A 110 -5.41 -0.72 -15.28
CA GLU A 110 -5.61 -1.25 -16.63
C GLU A 110 -6.22 -0.22 -17.60
N GLN A 111 -6.98 0.75 -17.08
CA GLN A 111 -7.59 1.83 -17.85
C GLN A 111 -6.70 3.06 -17.99
N GLY A 112 -5.49 3.02 -17.44
CA GLY A 112 -4.55 4.13 -17.44
C GLY A 112 -4.20 4.63 -16.06
N GLU A 113 -3.60 5.81 -15.99
CA GLU A 113 -3.16 6.43 -14.74
C GLU A 113 -4.29 7.25 -14.12
N ARG A 114 -4.41 7.19 -12.80
CA ARG A 114 -5.30 8.05 -12.02
C ARG A 114 -4.62 8.47 -10.73
N PRO A 115 -5.08 9.54 -10.07
CA PRO A 115 -4.57 9.90 -8.75
C PRO A 115 -4.73 8.75 -7.77
N LEU A 116 -3.73 8.53 -6.91
CA LEU A 116 -3.86 7.61 -5.80
C LEU A 116 -5.00 8.11 -4.90
N PRO A 117 -6.01 7.27 -4.61
CA PRO A 117 -7.17 7.72 -3.83
C PRO A 117 -6.76 8.14 -2.41
N THR A 118 -7.52 9.08 -1.84
CA THR A 118 -7.40 9.52 -0.45
C THR A 118 -8.66 9.16 0.31
N PHE A 119 -8.48 8.75 1.56
CA PHE A 119 -9.58 8.39 2.43
C PHE A 119 -9.47 9.23 3.72
N ALA A 120 -10.38 10.19 3.89
CA ALA A 120 -10.45 11.01 5.11
C ALA A 120 -10.82 10.16 6.33
N VAL A 121 -11.55 9.06 6.09
CA VAL A 121 -12.01 8.10 7.10
C VAL A 121 -11.81 6.70 6.54
N ASP A 122 -11.40 5.75 7.39
CA ASP A 122 -11.32 4.35 7.01
C ASP A 122 -12.67 3.84 6.47
N GLU A 123 -12.63 3.01 5.43
CA GLU A 123 -13.83 2.48 4.80
C GLU A 123 -14.71 1.67 5.76
N VAL A 124 -14.11 0.98 6.73
CA VAL A 124 -14.86 0.27 7.78
C VAL A 124 -15.59 1.28 8.66
N ALA A 125 -14.93 2.36 9.07
CA ALA A 125 -15.55 3.41 9.87
C ALA A 125 -16.67 4.13 9.10
N ARG A 126 -16.48 4.37 7.80
CA ARG A 126 -17.52 4.93 6.93
C ARG A 126 -18.76 4.03 6.88
N LEU A 127 -18.56 2.74 6.68
CA LEU A 127 -19.66 1.77 6.65
C LEU A 127 -20.49 1.80 7.94
N PHE A 128 -19.83 1.82 9.11
CA PHE A 128 -20.55 1.87 10.38
C PHE A 128 -21.24 3.22 10.63
N ALA A 129 -20.67 4.32 10.16
CA ALA A 129 -21.30 5.63 10.26
C ALA A 129 -22.57 5.73 9.41
N GLU A 130 -22.57 5.18 8.19
CA GLU A 130 -23.69 5.16 7.27
C GLU A 130 -24.77 4.16 7.69
N GLY A 131 -24.40 3.02 8.28
CA GLY A 131 -25.30 1.97 8.76
C GLY A 131 -25.84 2.18 10.17
N GLY A 132 -25.30 3.10 10.92
CA GLY A 132 -25.63 3.36 12.33
C GLY A 132 -26.85 4.26 12.57
N CYS A 133 -27.54 4.66 11.53
CA CYS A 133 -28.71 5.56 11.62
C CYS A 133 -30.05 4.82 11.48
N SER A 134 -30.15 3.68 12.11
CA SER A 134 -31.45 3.00 12.19
C SER A 134 -32.04 3.08 13.58
#